data_b4c019d22ae9aaa481f29f2360293f15
#
_entry.id   b4c019d22ae9aaa481f29f2360293f15
#
_cell.length_a   1.000
_cell.length_b   1.000
_cell.length_c   1.000
_cell.angle_alpha   90.00
_cell.angle_beta   90.00
_cell.angle_gamma   90.00
#
_symmetry.space_group_name_H-M   'P 1'
#
loop_
_entity.id
_entity.type
_entity.pdbx_description
1 polymer ?
#
loop_
_entity_poly.entity_id
_entity_poly.type
_entity_poly.pdbx_seq_one_letter_code
_entity_poly.pdbx_strand_id
1 'polypeptide(L)'
;MKTMKILGTVGVTALLIFVFVANFSAVESRFQCPGMISSTDGPRPVTVYLKLSEYRWWVGLWSESDAALHIEIPNTYVDYFGNVRRVGDQYQLFDSENRIKGNFSTRSKILAINLPLKLKTDFFDGTCKKSD
;
A
#
# COMPACT_ATOMS: atom_id res chain seq x y z
N MET A 1 5.45 -6.22 48.18
CA MET A 1 4.18 -6.55 47.53
C MET A 1 3.56 -5.39 46.73
N LYS A 2 3.62 -4.14 47.22
CA LYS A 2 3.12 -2.98 46.46
C LYS A 2 3.85 -2.75 45.14
N THR A 3 5.13 -3.04 45.04
CA THR A 3 5.97 -2.89 43.84
C THR A 3 5.58 -3.86 42.71
N MET A 4 5.16 -5.10 43.02
CA MET A 4 4.75 -6.07 42.02
C MET A 4 3.42 -5.71 41.36
N LYS A 5 2.47 -5.12 42.12
CA LYS A 5 1.20 -4.66 41.56
C LYS A 5 1.37 -3.49 40.60
N ILE A 6 2.27 -2.56 40.91
CA ILE A 6 2.58 -1.42 40.05
C ILE A 6 3.22 -1.90 38.73
N LEU A 7 4.17 -2.83 38.76
CA LEU A 7 4.81 -3.40 37.58
C LEU A 7 3.81 -4.12 36.70
N GLY A 8 2.88 -4.90 37.28
CA GLY A 8 1.82 -5.56 36.52
C GLY A 8 0.90 -4.58 35.81
N THR A 9 0.49 -3.49 36.47
CA THR A 9 -0.37 -2.45 35.91
C THR A 9 0.34 -1.72 34.75
N VAL A 10 1.61 -1.36 34.90
CA VAL A 10 2.39 -0.72 33.85
C VAL A 10 2.54 -1.65 32.63
N GLY A 11 2.80 -2.93 32.84
CA GLY A 11 2.90 -3.91 31.77
C GLY A 11 1.61 -4.07 30.97
N VAL A 12 0.47 -4.15 31.66
CA VAL A 12 -0.86 -4.25 31.01
C VAL A 12 -1.17 -2.97 30.23
N THR A 13 -0.91 -1.79 30.80
CA THR A 13 -1.14 -0.51 30.12
C THR A 13 -0.27 -0.39 28.87
N ALA A 14 1.01 -0.77 28.94
CA ALA A 14 1.91 -0.76 27.79
C ALA A 14 1.43 -1.71 26.68
N LEU A 15 0.93 -2.88 27.02
CA LEU A 15 0.37 -3.85 26.09
C LEU A 15 -0.89 -3.30 25.40
N LEU A 16 -1.79 -2.68 26.13
CA LEU A 16 -3.01 -2.06 25.59
C LEU A 16 -2.67 -0.92 24.62
N ILE A 17 -1.69 -0.08 24.95
CA ILE A 17 -1.21 0.98 24.06
C ILE A 17 -0.61 0.38 22.78
N PHE A 18 0.20 -0.66 22.90
CA PHE A 18 0.79 -1.34 21.75
C PHE A 18 -0.27 -1.93 20.81
N VAL A 19 -1.28 -2.62 21.36
CA VAL A 19 -2.40 -3.18 20.59
C VAL A 19 -3.19 -2.06 19.90
N PHE A 20 -3.48 -0.97 20.60
CA PHE A 20 -4.16 0.20 20.04
C PHE A 20 -3.37 0.80 18.87
N VAL A 21 -2.07 1.03 19.05
CA VAL A 21 -1.17 1.56 18.00
C VAL A 21 -1.13 0.62 16.79
N ALA A 22 -1.01 -0.69 17.01
CA ALA A 22 -0.96 -1.67 15.92
C ALA A 22 -2.25 -1.69 15.09
N ASN A 23 -3.41 -1.51 15.73
CA ASN A 23 -4.71 -1.54 15.05
C ASN A 23 -5.10 -0.21 14.39
N PHE A 24 -4.59 0.91 14.89
CA PHE A 24 -4.97 2.25 14.42
C PHE A 24 -3.85 3.02 13.73
N SER A 25 -2.75 2.33 13.37
CA SER A 25 -1.61 2.96 12.68
C SER A 25 -1.88 3.31 11.23
N ALA A 26 -2.86 2.66 10.59
CA ALA A 26 -3.19 2.86 9.20
C ALA A 26 -4.68 2.72 8.94
N VAL A 27 -5.16 3.38 7.89
CA VAL A 27 -6.50 3.22 7.35
C VAL A 27 -6.40 2.39 6.08
N GLU A 28 -7.03 1.23 6.05
CA GLU A 28 -7.02 0.30 4.94
C GLU A 28 -8.18 0.57 3.99
N SER A 29 -7.88 0.65 2.69
CA SER A 29 -8.88 0.74 1.64
C SER A 29 -8.55 -0.28 0.55
N ARG A 30 -9.58 -0.94 0.03
CA ARG A 30 -9.44 -1.93 -1.03
C ARG A 30 -10.09 -1.43 -2.31
N PHE A 31 -9.40 -1.67 -3.41
CA PHE A 31 -9.85 -1.24 -4.73
C PHE A 31 -9.75 -2.39 -5.72
N GLN A 32 -10.65 -2.39 -6.68
CA GLN A 32 -10.63 -3.28 -7.83
C GLN A 32 -10.38 -2.42 -9.07
N CYS A 33 -9.31 -2.70 -9.78
CA CYS A 33 -8.84 -1.87 -10.88
C CYS A 33 -8.88 -2.63 -12.21
N PRO A 34 -10.01 -2.63 -12.92
CA PRO A 34 -10.04 -3.15 -14.28
C PRO A 34 -9.28 -2.23 -15.21
N GLY A 35 -8.41 -2.78 -16.03
CA GLY A 35 -7.56 -2.01 -16.94
C GLY A 35 -6.89 -2.88 -17.98
N MET A 36 -5.83 -2.33 -18.58
CA MET A 36 -5.09 -2.98 -19.65
C MET A 36 -3.61 -3.09 -19.30
N ILE A 37 -3.03 -4.25 -19.55
CA ILE A 37 -1.58 -4.43 -19.56
C ILE A 37 -1.10 -4.29 -20.98
N SER A 38 -0.20 -3.32 -21.20
CA SER A 38 0.51 -3.16 -22.48
C SER A 38 1.83 -3.92 -22.40
N SER A 39 1.99 -4.91 -23.28
CA SER A 39 3.20 -5.72 -23.36
C SER A 39 3.65 -5.84 -24.81
N THR A 40 4.80 -6.47 -25.03
CA THR A 40 5.30 -6.76 -26.39
C THR A 40 4.36 -7.67 -27.19
N ASP A 41 3.53 -8.45 -26.48
CA ASP A 41 2.54 -9.35 -27.10
C ASP A 41 1.20 -8.65 -27.39
N GLY A 42 1.09 -7.35 -27.13
CA GLY A 42 -0.09 -6.54 -27.35
C GLY A 42 -0.88 -6.24 -26.05
N PRO A 43 -1.89 -5.36 -26.12
CA PRO A 43 -2.69 -5.02 -24.94
C PRO A 43 -3.58 -6.18 -24.52
N ARG A 44 -3.69 -6.39 -23.21
CA ARG A 44 -4.47 -7.46 -22.60
C ARG A 44 -5.31 -6.90 -21.44
N PRO A 45 -6.63 -7.18 -21.39
CA PRO A 45 -7.45 -6.77 -20.26
C PRO A 45 -7.11 -7.58 -19.01
N VAL A 46 -6.94 -6.87 -17.89
CA VAL A 46 -6.61 -7.48 -16.60
C VAL A 46 -7.28 -6.69 -15.50
N THR A 47 -7.73 -7.37 -14.44
CA THR A 47 -8.21 -6.72 -13.21
C THR A 47 -7.15 -6.84 -12.13
N VAL A 48 -6.70 -5.70 -11.62
CA VAL A 48 -5.74 -5.62 -10.52
C VAL A 48 -6.48 -5.34 -9.23
N TYR A 49 -6.14 -6.07 -8.19
CA TYR A 49 -6.65 -5.84 -6.83
C TYR A 49 -5.62 -5.04 -6.05
N LEU A 50 -6.07 -3.94 -5.49
CA LEU A 50 -5.24 -2.98 -4.78
C LEU A 50 -5.69 -2.87 -3.34
N LYS A 51 -4.76 -2.99 -2.41
CA LYS A 51 -4.98 -2.72 -1.00
C LYS A 51 -4.06 -1.58 -0.58
N LEU A 52 -4.65 -0.44 -0.28
CA LEU A 52 -3.94 0.75 0.16
C LEU A 52 -4.08 0.89 1.67
N SER A 53 -2.95 0.96 2.36
CA SER A 53 -2.88 1.23 3.80
C SER A 53 -2.30 2.61 4.00
N GLU A 54 -3.15 3.62 4.21
CA GLU A 54 -2.73 4.99 4.46
C GLU A 54 -2.34 5.15 5.92
N TYR A 55 -1.10 5.55 6.17
CA TYR A 55 -0.62 5.77 7.52
C TYR A 55 -1.24 7.03 8.12
N ARG A 56 -1.56 6.97 9.41
CA ARG A 56 -2.03 8.13 10.12
C ARG A 56 -0.90 9.14 10.29
N TRP A 57 -1.25 10.42 10.49
CA TRP A 57 -0.30 11.53 10.58
C TRP A 57 0.83 11.31 11.60
N TRP A 58 0.54 10.66 12.71
CA TRP A 58 1.53 10.41 13.75
C TRP A 58 2.55 9.31 13.39
N VAL A 59 2.22 8.41 12.45
CA VAL A 59 3.17 7.44 11.92
C VAL A 59 4.22 8.12 11.05
N GLY A 60 3.87 9.20 10.38
CA GLY A 60 4.79 10.02 9.59
C GLY A 60 5.94 10.64 10.39
N LEU A 61 5.82 10.68 11.72
CA LEU A 61 6.91 11.12 12.59
C LEU A 61 8.09 10.13 12.62
N TRP A 62 7.85 8.87 12.29
CA TRP A 62 8.86 7.80 12.31
C TRP A 62 9.16 7.22 10.93
N SER A 63 8.24 7.33 10.01
CA SER A 63 8.34 6.69 8.70
C SER A 63 8.49 7.72 7.60
N GLU A 64 9.36 7.45 6.64
CA GLU A 64 9.48 8.25 5.42
C GLU A 64 8.37 7.92 4.41
N SER A 65 7.67 6.81 4.61
CA SER A 65 6.57 6.36 3.76
C SER A 65 5.24 6.89 4.29
N ASP A 66 4.40 7.39 3.40
CA ASP A 66 3.06 7.90 3.74
C ASP A 66 1.99 6.81 3.73
N ALA A 67 2.26 5.70 3.04
CA ALA A 67 1.34 4.59 2.89
C ALA A 67 2.08 3.31 2.50
N ALA A 68 1.37 2.19 2.52
CA ALA A 68 1.82 0.93 1.95
C ALA A 68 0.79 0.45 0.93
N LEU A 69 1.25 -0.16 -0.14
CA LEU A 69 0.41 -0.61 -1.22
C LEU A 69 0.68 -2.08 -1.52
N HIS A 70 -0.38 -2.88 -1.50
CA HIS A 70 -0.34 -4.27 -1.92
C HIS A 70 -1.09 -4.41 -3.23
N ILE A 71 -0.44 -4.97 -4.25
CA ILE A 71 -1.01 -5.17 -5.58
C ILE A 71 -1.04 -6.65 -5.90
N GLU A 72 -2.20 -7.13 -6.35
CA GLU A 72 -2.38 -8.51 -6.74
C GLU A 72 -3.02 -8.60 -8.12
N ILE A 73 -2.36 -9.31 -9.02
CA ILE A 73 -2.93 -9.75 -10.29
C ILE A 73 -3.10 -11.25 -10.20
N PRO A 74 -4.34 -11.79 -10.20
CA PRO A 74 -4.57 -13.22 -10.02
C PRO A 74 -3.77 -14.08 -10.99
N ASN A 75 -3.09 -15.11 -10.48
CA ASN A 75 -2.28 -16.09 -11.23
C ASN A 75 -1.08 -15.51 -11.97
N THR A 76 -0.74 -14.24 -11.76
CA THR A 76 0.33 -13.58 -12.52
C THR A 76 1.36 -12.91 -11.62
N TYR A 77 0.92 -12.08 -10.68
CA TYR A 77 1.83 -11.19 -9.98
C TYR A 77 1.26 -10.74 -8.64
N VAL A 78 2.11 -10.72 -7.63
CA VAL A 78 1.80 -10.13 -6.32
C VAL A 78 3.02 -9.32 -5.89
N ASP A 79 2.80 -8.08 -5.50
CA ASP A 79 3.87 -7.23 -4.98
C ASP A 79 3.39 -6.34 -3.83
N TYR A 80 4.36 -5.90 -3.04
CA TYR A 80 4.13 -5.04 -1.90
C TYR A 80 5.09 -3.85 -1.95
N PHE A 81 4.51 -2.66 -2.01
CA PHE A 81 5.26 -1.41 -2.00
C PHE A 81 5.18 -0.79 -0.60
N GLY A 82 6.26 -0.94 0.15
CA GLY A 82 6.39 -0.34 1.48
C GLY A 82 6.84 1.11 1.46
N ASN A 83 7.34 1.59 0.34
CA ASN A 83 7.78 2.96 0.18
C ASN A 83 6.86 3.69 -0.81
N VAL A 84 5.86 4.37 -0.26
CA VAL A 84 4.86 5.11 -1.02
C VAL A 84 4.82 6.53 -0.49
N ARG A 85 4.99 7.51 -1.38
CA ARG A 85 4.99 8.93 -1.00
C ARG A 85 3.80 9.63 -1.62
N ARG A 86 3.13 10.44 -0.80
CA ARG A 86 2.01 11.25 -1.25
C ARG A 86 2.50 12.60 -1.79
N VAL A 87 2.12 12.91 -3.03
CA VAL A 87 2.40 14.20 -3.67
C VAL A 87 1.06 14.73 -4.20
N GLY A 88 0.45 15.69 -3.48
CA GLY A 88 -0.88 16.19 -3.80
C GLY A 88 -1.94 15.08 -3.71
N ASP A 89 -2.65 14.82 -4.80
CA ASP A 89 -3.67 13.78 -4.90
C ASP A 89 -3.13 12.43 -5.36
N GLN A 90 -1.81 12.29 -5.50
CA GLN A 90 -1.17 11.10 -6.03
C GLN A 90 -0.28 10.43 -5.01
N TYR A 91 -0.31 9.10 -5.02
CA TYR A 91 0.68 8.27 -4.35
C TYR A 91 1.70 7.78 -5.36
N GLN A 92 2.97 8.12 -5.14
CA GLN A 92 4.08 7.63 -5.94
C GLN A 92 4.62 6.34 -5.33
N LEU A 93 4.74 5.30 -6.16
CA LEU A 93 5.21 3.98 -5.76
C LEU A 93 6.69 3.84 -6.09
N PHE A 94 7.49 3.48 -5.10
CA PHE A 94 8.93 3.33 -5.23
C PHE A 94 9.34 1.87 -5.02
N ASP A 95 10.32 1.41 -5.81
CA ASP A 95 10.93 0.10 -5.60
C ASP A 95 11.98 0.13 -4.48
N SER A 96 12.64 -1.00 -4.23
CA SER A 96 13.70 -1.11 -3.22
C SER A 96 14.92 -0.23 -3.51
N GLU A 97 15.10 0.22 -4.75
CA GLU A 97 16.19 1.09 -5.18
C GLU A 97 15.78 2.56 -5.27
N ASN A 98 14.61 2.93 -4.70
CA ASN A 98 14.03 4.29 -4.73
C ASN A 98 13.72 4.82 -6.12
N ARG A 99 13.49 3.95 -7.09
CA ARG A 99 13.01 4.34 -8.43
C ARG A 99 11.49 4.33 -8.46
N ILE A 100 10.90 5.28 -9.19
CA ILE A 100 9.45 5.37 -9.34
C ILE A 100 8.96 4.22 -10.23
N LYS A 101 8.08 3.39 -9.68
CA LYS A 101 7.45 2.27 -10.39
C LYS A 101 6.04 2.58 -10.86
N GLY A 102 5.38 3.55 -10.28
CA GLY A 102 4.04 3.89 -10.67
C GLY A 102 3.40 4.97 -9.82
N ASN A 103 2.15 5.26 -10.15
CA ASN A 103 1.34 6.26 -9.46
C ASN A 103 -0.08 5.76 -9.28
N PHE A 104 -0.69 6.13 -8.16
CA PHE A 104 -2.11 5.96 -7.92
C PHE A 104 -2.72 7.31 -7.56
N SER A 105 -3.70 7.78 -8.33
CA SER A 105 -4.42 9.01 -8.03
C SER A 105 -5.64 8.73 -7.17
N THR A 106 -5.72 9.35 -6.00
CA THR A 106 -6.88 9.22 -5.12
C THR A 106 -8.10 9.95 -5.66
N ARG A 107 -7.90 10.96 -6.48
CA ARG A 107 -8.97 11.77 -7.07
C ARG A 107 -9.60 11.11 -8.30
N SER A 108 -8.78 10.78 -9.29
CA SER A 108 -9.25 10.15 -10.52
C SER A 108 -9.41 8.64 -10.41
N LYS A 109 -8.86 8.02 -9.35
CA LYS A 109 -8.81 6.56 -9.13
C LYS A 109 -8.04 5.82 -10.21
N ILE A 110 -7.12 6.46 -10.90
CA ILE A 110 -6.30 5.86 -11.94
C ILE A 110 -5.03 5.27 -11.31
N LEU A 111 -4.79 3.99 -11.59
CA LEU A 111 -3.56 3.29 -11.25
C LEU A 111 -2.73 3.07 -12.51
N ALA A 112 -1.51 3.58 -12.54
CA ALA A 112 -0.55 3.37 -13.61
C ALA A 112 0.74 2.81 -13.00
N ILE A 113 1.16 1.62 -13.43
CA ILE A 113 2.28 0.92 -12.81
C ILE A 113 3.10 0.13 -13.83
N ASN A 114 4.43 0.17 -13.65
CA ASN A 114 5.35 -0.67 -14.38
C ASN A 114 5.49 -2.02 -13.66
N LEU A 115 5.18 -3.10 -14.36
CA LEU A 115 5.22 -4.44 -13.82
C LEU A 115 6.48 -5.15 -14.31
N PRO A 116 7.33 -5.65 -13.41
CA PRO A 116 8.44 -6.51 -13.80
C PRO A 116 7.93 -7.94 -14.03
N LEU A 117 7.43 -8.21 -15.24
CA LEU A 117 7.09 -9.57 -15.64
C LEU A 117 8.28 -10.21 -16.35
N LYS A 118 9.00 -11.09 -15.62
CA LYS A 118 10.09 -12.01 -16.05
C LYS A 118 11.12 -11.34 -16.94
N LEU A 119 11.49 -10.70 -17.60
CA LEU A 119 12.47 -10.08 -18.48
C LEU A 119 11.87 -8.99 -19.39
N LYS A 120 10.54 -8.76 -19.26
CA LYS A 120 9.85 -7.74 -20.03
C LYS A 120 9.26 -6.72 -19.09
N THR A 121 9.39 -5.44 -19.42
CA THR A 121 8.72 -4.36 -18.68
C THR A 121 7.33 -4.18 -19.26
N ASP A 122 6.32 -4.64 -18.53
CA ASP A 122 4.92 -4.44 -18.88
C ASP A 122 4.37 -3.25 -18.11
N PHE A 123 3.45 -2.52 -18.73
CA PHE A 123 2.82 -1.35 -18.14
C PHE A 123 1.32 -1.62 -17.94
N PHE A 124 0.84 -1.37 -16.71
CA PHE A 124 -0.57 -1.45 -16.40
C PHE A 124 -1.16 -0.05 -16.26
N ASP A 125 -2.34 0.15 -16.82
CA ASP A 125 -3.14 1.37 -16.69
C ASP A 125 -4.61 0.99 -16.51
N GLY A 126 -5.23 1.47 -15.45
CA GLY A 126 -6.62 1.15 -15.16
C GLY A 126 -7.27 2.12 -14.19
N THR A 127 -8.61 2.14 -14.21
CA THR A 127 -9.42 2.95 -13.29
C THR A 127 -9.97 2.08 -12.18
N CYS A 128 -9.73 2.49 -10.93
CA CYS A 128 -10.07 1.71 -9.75
C CYS A 128 -11.45 2.08 -9.20
N LYS A 129 -12.13 1.07 -8.65
CA LYS A 129 -13.35 1.23 -7.88
C LYS A 129 -13.12 0.71 -6.48
N LYS A 130 -13.63 1.42 -5.48
CA LYS A 130 -13.55 0.97 -4.10
C LYS A 130 -14.38 -0.30 -3.93
N SER A 131 -13.74 -1.36 -3.40
CA SER A 131 -14.39 -2.66 -3.16
C SER A 131 -14.34 -2.96 -1.66
N ASP A 132 -15.38 -2.68 -0.95
CA ASP A 132 -15.51 -3.03 0.47
C ASP A 132 -16.40 -4.24 0.67
#